data_6503b9cbbfd12cc647c54d538dfc7a4d
#
_entry.id   6503b9cbbfd12cc647c54d538dfc7a4d
#
_cell.length_a   1.000
_cell.length_b   1.000
_cell.length_c   1.000
_cell.angle_alpha   90.00
_cell.angle_beta   90.00
_cell.angle_gamma   90.00
#
_symmetry.space_group_name_H-M   'P 1'
#
loop_
_entity.id
_entity.type
_entity.pdbx_description
1 polymer ?
#
loop_
_entity_poly.entity_id
_entity_poly.type
_entity_poly.pdbx_seq_one_letter_code
_entity_poly.pdbx_strand_id
1 'polypeptide(L)'
;MHKKPELIVMLTYNDVTVSNAYEVFEQCRNTKAAYWGFKEEGLPLEQMKKLYSYMKSCGKTTVLEVVAYTEEECLKGAEMAVECNCDILMGTVFSDSVNDFCKENHLKYMPFVGKITQRPSVLDGGIAQMVVEGKEYLKKGIYGIDLLGYRYVGDAVQLNRNITSEIDAPVCIAGSVNSYQRLKEIAETNARFFTIGSAFFDHVFGNDIAEQIDKVVTYMENLNA
;
A
#
# COMPACT_ATOMS: atom_id res chain seq x y z
N MET A 1 7.46 -21.99 -4.63
CA MET A 1 6.13 -21.69 -4.07
C MET A 1 5.96 -20.18 -4.11
N HIS A 2 5.03 -19.66 -4.92
CA HIS A 2 4.69 -18.24 -4.86
C HIS A 2 4.11 -17.92 -3.48
N LYS A 3 4.66 -16.90 -2.81
CA LYS A 3 4.08 -16.43 -1.55
C LYS A 3 2.71 -15.82 -1.87
N LYS A 4 1.71 -16.15 -1.07
CA LYS A 4 0.37 -15.56 -1.19
C LYS A 4 0.43 -14.05 -0.96
N PRO A 5 -0.35 -13.24 -1.70
CA PRO A 5 -0.44 -11.81 -1.44
C PRO A 5 -0.94 -11.53 -0.02
N GLU A 6 -0.23 -10.66 0.71
CA GLU A 6 -0.59 -10.28 2.08
C GLU A 6 -1.35 -8.95 2.10
N LEU A 7 -2.36 -8.89 2.95
CA LEU A 7 -3.17 -7.69 3.15
C LEU A 7 -2.39 -6.63 3.94
N ILE A 8 -2.35 -5.42 3.42
CA ILE A 8 -2.04 -4.20 4.17
C ILE A 8 -3.37 -3.53 4.51
N VAL A 9 -3.73 -3.50 5.78
CA VAL A 9 -4.92 -2.77 6.25
C VAL A 9 -4.58 -1.28 6.30
N MET A 10 -5.34 -0.48 5.55
CA MET A 10 -5.18 0.97 5.53
C MET A 10 -6.26 1.64 6.38
N LEU A 11 -5.86 2.36 7.43
CA LEU A 11 -6.78 3.13 8.28
C LEU A 11 -7.21 4.43 7.58
N THR A 12 -7.70 4.29 6.34
CA THR A 12 -8.07 5.39 5.46
C THR A 12 -9.50 5.25 4.94
N TYR A 13 -10.21 6.36 4.94
CA TYR A 13 -11.53 6.48 4.35
C TYR A 13 -11.57 7.73 3.46
N ASN A 14 -12.14 7.61 2.26
CA ASN A 14 -12.17 8.70 1.27
C ASN A 14 -10.81 9.38 1.06
N ASP A 15 -9.76 8.56 0.93
CA ASP A 15 -8.37 8.98 0.64
C ASP A 15 -7.66 9.74 1.77
N VAL A 16 -8.20 9.76 2.98
CA VAL A 16 -7.65 10.42 4.16
C VAL A 16 -7.62 9.45 5.35
N THR A 17 -6.61 9.53 6.21
CA THR A 17 -6.55 8.76 7.45
C THR A 17 -7.71 9.15 8.36
N VAL A 18 -8.42 8.15 8.89
CA VAL A 18 -9.56 8.40 9.77
C VAL A 18 -9.10 8.99 11.10
N SER A 19 -9.85 9.96 11.62
CA SER A 19 -9.50 10.66 12.87
C SER A 19 -9.46 9.75 14.10
N ASN A 20 -10.21 8.63 14.07
CA ASN A 20 -10.27 7.61 15.11
C ASN A 20 -9.40 6.38 14.78
N ALA A 21 -8.30 6.57 14.02
CA ALA A 21 -7.44 5.46 13.58
C ALA A 21 -6.86 4.64 14.75
N TYR A 22 -6.58 5.29 15.89
CA TYR A 22 -6.07 4.62 17.09
C TYR A 22 -7.11 3.64 17.65
N GLU A 23 -8.36 4.07 17.80
CA GLU A 23 -9.46 3.28 18.33
C GLU A 23 -9.80 2.11 17.39
N VAL A 24 -9.78 2.35 16.09
CA VAL A 24 -10.01 1.29 15.08
C VAL A 24 -8.89 0.26 15.15
N PHE A 25 -7.63 0.68 15.22
CA PHE A 25 -6.52 -0.25 15.38
C PHE A 25 -6.61 -1.04 16.69
N GLU A 26 -6.92 -0.38 17.82
CA GLU A 26 -7.09 -1.05 19.12
C GLU A 26 -8.12 -2.19 19.04
N GLN A 27 -9.25 -1.96 18.37
CA GLN A 27 -10.29 -2.99 18.18
C GLN A 27 -9.82 -4.14 17.29
N CYS A 28 -8.95 -3.84 16.30
CA CYS A 28 -8.53 -4.78 15.28
C CYS A 28 -7.12 -5.38 15.48
N ARG A 29 -6.38 -4.97 16.52
CA ARG A 29 -4.96 -5.34 16.71
C ARG A 29 -4.67 -6.85 16.74
N ASN A 30 -5.65 -7.66 17.17
CA ASN A 30 -5.52 -9.11 17.29
C ASN A 30 -5.91 -9.86 16.01
N THR A 31 -6.29 -9.15 14.95
CA THR A 31 -6.59 -9.76 13.65
C THR A 31 -5.36 -10.38 13.00
N LYS A 32 -5.60 -11.28 12.05
CA LYS A 32 -4.55 -12.00 11.29
C LYS A 32 -3.66 -11.09 10.43
N ALA A 33 -4.11 -9.86 10.11
CA ALA A 33 -3.34 -8.93 9.28
C ALA A 33 -2.03 -8.53 9.97
N ALA A 34 -0.91 -8.78 9.29
CA ALA A 34 0.43 -8.45 9.77
C ALA A 34 0.87 -7.03 9.40
N TYR A 35 0.32 -6.46 8.31
CA TYR A 35 0.72 -5.16 7.78
C TYR A 35 -0.40 -4.14 7.98
N TRP A 36 -0.02 -2.97 8.53
CA TRP A 36 -0.95 -1.90 8.86
C TRP A 36 -0.38 -0.56 8.46
N GLY A 37 -1.23 0.28 7.89
CA GLY A 37 -0.81 1.60 7.45
C GLY A 37 -1.93 2.61 7.40
N PHE A 38 -1.55 3.80 7.02
CA PHE A 38 -2.45 4.92 6.75
C PHE A 38 -1.74 5.93 5.85
N LYS A 39 -2.43 7.02 5.50
CA LYS A 39 -1.88 8.07 4.65
C LYS A 39 -1.29 9.22 5.47
N GLU A 40 -0.48 10.03 4.81
CA GLU A 40 0.19 11.20 5.39
C GLU A 40 -0.79 12.27 5.90
N GLU A 41 -2.02 12.31 5.36
CA GLU A 41 -3.04 13.27 5.76
C GLU A 41 -4.07 12.65 6.74
N GLY A 42 -4.65 13.51 7.58
CA GLY A 42 -5.74 13.16 8.49
C GLY A 42 -5.34 13.10 9.96
N LEU A 43 -4.07 12.83 10.29
CA LEU A 43 -3.56 12.83 11.65
C LEU A 43 -2.38 13.78 11.83
N PRO A 44 -2.28 14.49 12.97
CA PRO A 44 -1.06 15.18 13.34
C PRO A 44 0.12 14.21 13.52
N LEU A 45 1.33 14.65 13.18
CA LEU A 45 2.55 13.83 13.22
C LEU A 45 2.77 13.13 14.57
N GLU A 46 2.53 13.81 15.68
CA GLU A 46 2.67 13.21 17.03
C GLU A 46 1.65 12.08 17.30
N GLN A 47 0.47 12.14 16.70
CA GLN A 47 -0.49 11.04 16.77
C GLN A 47 -0.06 9.87 15.86
N MET A 48 0.48 10.16 14.68
CA MET A 48 1.04 9.16 13.78
C MET A 48 2.17 8.38 14.47
N LYS A 49 3.13 9.08 15.09
CA LYS A 49 4.24 8.47 15.86
C LYS A 49 3.75 7.54 16.96
N LYS A 50 2.75 7.98 17.73
CA LYS A 50 2.15 7.16 18.80
C LYS A 50 1.46 5.92 18.25
N LEU A 51 0.69 6.07 17.17
CA LEU A 51 -0.03 4.95 16.55
C LEU A 51 0.94 3.92 15.95
N TYR A 52 1.97 4.35 15.23
CA TYR A 52 2.98 3.43 14.70
C TYR A 52 3.77 2.72 15.80
N SER A 53 4.16 3.44 16.84
CA SER A 53 4.82 2.82 18.00
C SER A 53 3.92 1.74 18.63
N TYR A 54 2.63 2.01 18.73
CA TYR A 54 1.66 1.04 19.25
C TYR A 54 1.47 -0.16 18.31
N MET A 55 1.32 0.06 17.00
CA MET A 55 1.26 -1.02 16.01
C MET A 55 2.48 -1.95 16.11
N LYS A 56 3.68 -1.36 16.18
CA LYS A 56 4.94 -2.12 16.32
C LYS A 56 5.00 -2.90 17.64
N SER A 57 4.52 -2.33 18.74
CA SER A 57 4.46 -3.05 20.03
C SER A 57 3.50 -4.25 20.00
N CYS A 58 2.51 -4.23 19.08
CA CYS A 58 1.62 -5.34 18.77
C CYS A 58 2.20 -6.32 17.72
N GLY A 59 3.46 -6.18 17.32
CA GLY A 59 4.13 -7.05 16.34
C GLY A 59 3.71 -6.81 14.89
N LYS A 60 3.11 -5.65 14.57
CA LYS A 60 2.71 -5.31 13.20
C LYS A 60 3.85 -4.62 12.44
N THR A 61 3.91 -4.85 11.12
CA THR A 61 4.75 -4.10 10.19
C THR A 61 3.99 -2.87 9.73
N THR A 62 4.64 -1.71 9.76
CA THR A 62 4.00 -0.41 9.55
C THR A 62 4.27 0.15 8.15
N VAL A 63 3.25 0.77 7.55
CA VAL A 63 3.27 1.29 6.19
C VAL A 63 2.72 2.72 6.17
N LEU A 64 3.45 3.66 5.59
CA LEU A 64 2.96 5.01 5.29
C LEU A 64 2.78 5.15 3.78
N GLU A 65 1.57 5.44 3.33
CA GLU A 65 1.30 5.82 1.95
C GLU A 65 1.29 7.35 1.84
N VAL A 66 2.19 7.89 1.01
CA VAL A 66 2.31 9.32 0.74
C VAL A 66 1.87 9.61 -0.68
N VAL A 67 0.79 10.37 -0.85
CA VAL A 67 0.27 10.76 -2.16
C VAL A 67 0.81 12.15 -2.51
N ALA A 68 2.01 12.18 -3.05
CA ALA A 68 2.71 13.39 -3.44
C ALA A 68 3.26 13.29 -4.87
N TYR A 69 3.29 14.41 -5.58
CA TYR A 69 3.60 14.46 -7.00
C TYR A 69 4.76 15.39 -7.35
N THR A 70 5.27 16.13 -6.37
CA THR A 70 6.49 16.92 -6.50
C THR A 70 7.61 16.31 -5.65
N GLU A 71 8.86 16.45 -6.09
CA GLU A 71 10.01 15.93 -5.35
C GLU A 71 10.07 16.45 -3.91
N GLU A 72 9.78 17.75 -3.71
CA GLU A 72 9.77 18.37 -2.39
C GLU A 72 8.74 17.75 -1.45
N GLU A 73 7.50 17.53 -1.94
CA GLU A 73 6.44 16.90 -1.15
C GLU A 73 6.74 15.42 -0.87
N CYS A 74 7.29 14.71 -1.86
CA CYS A 74 7.70 13.32 -1.70
C CYS A 74 8.79 13.17 -0.63
N LEU A 75 9.77 14.10 -0.62
CA LEU A 75 10.85 14.09 0.36
C LEU A 75 10.32 14.37 1.77
N LYS A 76 9.43 15.36 1.93
CA LYS A 76 8.74 15.62 3.21
C LYS A 76 7.97 14.39 3.72
N GLY A 77 7.33 13.67 2.81
CA GLY A 77 6.65 12.41 3.16
C GLY A 77 7.62 11.32 3.62
N ALA A 78 8.80 11.22 2.99
CA ALA A 78 9.84 10.29 3.41
C ALA A 78 10.43 10.67 4.78
N GLU A 79 10.68 11.95 5.03
CA GLU A 79 11.10 12.47 6.34
C GLU A 79 10.08 12.11 7.42
N MET A 80 8.79 12.33 7.16
CA MET A 80 7.69 11.96 8.06
C MET A 80 7.69 10.44 8.36
N ALA A 81 7.91 9.59 7.35
CA ALA A 81 7.98 8.15 7.54
C ALA A 81 9.15 7.74 8.47
N VAL A 82 10.32 8.37 8.30
CA VAL A 82 11.49 8.16 9.16
C VAL A 82 11.22 8.63 10.59
N GLU A 83 10.66 9.84 10.75
CA GLU A 83 10.31 10.37 12.08
C GLU A 83 9.28 9.49 12.81
N CYS A 84 8.37 8.85 12.08
CA CYS A 84 7.40 7.89 12.60
C CYS A 84 8.01 6.50 12.86
N ASN A 85 9.28 6.28 12.51
CA ASN A 85 9.92 4.96 12.54
C ASN A 85 9.08 3.92 11.76
N CYS A 86 8.59 4.31 10.58
CA CYS A 86 7.80 3.46 9.70
C CYS A 86 8.71 2.42 9.01
N ASP A 87 8.17 1.23 8.69
CA ASP A 87 8.95 0.16 8.05
C ASP A 87 8.97 0.27 6.53
N ILE A 88 7.87 0.77 5.93
CA ILE A 88 7.69 0.85 4.47
C ILE A 88 7.05 2.19 4.11
N LEU A 89 7.69 2.93 3.23
CA LEU A 89 7.12 4.09 2.54
C LEU A 89 6.53 3.61 1.20
N MET A 90 5.25 3.82 0.99
CA MET A 90 4.53 3.57 -0.25
C MET A 90 4.05 4.87 -0.88
N GLY A 91 3.73 4.82 -2.17
CA GLY A 91 3.29 6.00 -2.89
C GLY A 91 4.46 6.89 -3.30
N THR A 92 4.17 8.14 -3.58
CA THR A 92 5.05 9.14 -4.21
C THR A 92 5.39 8.83 -5.66
N VAL A 93 5.62 9.87 -6.45
CA VAL A 93 6.36 9.70 -7.70
C VAL A 93 7.83 9.43 -7.39
N PHE A 94 8.47 8.61 -8.21
CA PHE A 94 9.88 8.29 -8.00
C PHE A 94 10.77 9.53 -8.20
N SER A 95 11.72 9.74 -7.29
CA SER A 95 12.88 10.61 -7.51
C SER A 95 14.12 9.99 -6.89
N ASP A 96 15.30 10.35 -7.43
CA ASP A 96 16.57 9.84 -6.90
C ASP A 96 16.83 10.35 -5.48
N SER A 97 16.48 11.60 -5.16
CA SER A 97 16.66 12.19 -3.83
C SER A 97 15.84 11.45 -2.75
N VAL A 98 14.57 11.11 -3.04
CA VAL A 98 13.72 10.33 -2.13
C VAL A 98 14.28 8.93 -1.94
N ASN A 99 14.71 8.28 -3.03
CA ASN A 99 15.28 6.95 -2.98
C ASN A 99 16.57 6.90 -2.16
N ASP A 100 17.46 7.85 -2.36
CA ASP A 100 18.73 7.93 -1.62
C ASP A 100 18.48 8.24 -0.14
N PHE A 101 17.56 9.18 0.18
CA PHE A 101 17.13 9.44 1.55
C PHE A 101 16.57 8.18 2.24
N CYS A 102 15.72 7.42 1.55
CA CYS A 102 15.16 6.17 2.09
C CYS A 102 16.26 5.14 2.36
N LYS A 103 17.25 4.98 1.46
CA LYS A 103 18.40 4.07 1.67
C LYS A 103 19.25 4.46 2.86
N GLU A 104 19.59 5.76 2.98
CA GLU A 104 20.37 6.28 4.10
C GLU A 104 19.70 6.04 5.45
N ASN A 105 18.37 6.05 5.48
CA ASN A 105 17.56 5.84 6.68
C ASN A 105 17.03 4.40 6.83
N HIS A 106 17.47 3.46 6.00
CA HIS A 106 17.02 2.06 6.01
C HIS A 106 15.50 1.87 5.87
N LEU A 107 14.82 2.83 5.25
CA LEU A 107 13.39 2.81 4.98
C LEU A 107 13.13 2.05 3.66
N LYS A 108 12.28 1.04 3.69
CA LYS A 108 11.86 0.33 2.47
C LYS A 108 10.98 1.25 1.63
N TYR A 109 11.35 1.46 0.37
CA TYR A 109 10.67 2.39 -0.51
C TYR A 109 9.96 1.66 -1.66
N MET A 110 8.69 1.97 -1.88
CA MET A 110 7.83 1.44 -2.94
C MET A 110 7.13 2.61 -3.67
N PRO A 111 7.79 3.26 -4.64
CA PRO A 111 7.18 4.34 -5.42
C PRO A 111 6.09 3.84 -6.37
N PHE A 112 5.28 4.78 -6.88
CA PHE A 112 4.39 4.55 -8.01
C PHE A 112 5.18 4.35 -9.31
N VAL A 113 4.52 3.71 -10.29
CA VAL A 113 4.91 3.68 -11.70
C VAL A 113 3.80 4.30 -12.55
N GLY A 114 4.15 4.79 -13.73
CA GLY A 114 3.23 5.44 -14.65
C GLY A 114 2.90 6.88 -14.25
N LYS A 115 1.91 7.44 -14.89
CA LYS A 115 1.46 8.82 -14.65
C LYS A 115 0.34 8.83 -13.63
N ILE A 116 0.63 9.34 -12.44
CA ILE A 116 -0.34 9.50 -11.38
C ILE A 116 -0.86 10.95 -11.39
N THR A 117 -2.17 11.11 -11.30
CA THR A 117 -2.84 12.41 -11.28
C THR A 117 -4.06 12.37 -10.37
N GLN A 118 -4.59 13.51 -10.01
CA GLN A 118 -5.81 13.70 -9.21
C GLN A 118 -5.70 13.21 -7.74
N ARG A 119 -6.74 13.48 -6.98
CA ARG A 119 -6.96 12.93 -5.65
C ARG A 119 -8.47 12.76 -5.45
N PRO A 120 -8.96 11.51 -5.36
CA PRO A 120 -8.24 10.22 -5.34
C PRO A 120 -7.42 9.98 -6.61
N SER A 121 -6.24 9.37 -6.42
CA SER A 121 -5.26 9.17 -7.49
C SER A 121 -5.80 8.31 -8.64
N VAL A 122 -5.46 8.70 -9.86
CA VAL A 122 -5.74 7.96 -11.10
C VAL A 122 -4.42 7.60 -11.76
N LEU A 123 -4.27 6.35 -12.20
CA LEU A 123 -3.11 5.85 -12.91
C LEU A 123 -3.37 5.86 -14.42
N ASP A 124 -2.46 6.46 -15.19
CA ASP A 124 -2.46 6.49 -16.65
C ASP A 124 -1.08 6.10 -17.20
N GLY A 125 -1.02 5.75 -18.47
CA GLY A 125 0.21 5.39 -19.19
C GLY A 125 0.16 4.00 -19.82
N GLY A 126 1.17 3.69 -20.62
CA GLY A 126 1.29 2.37 -21.27
C GLY A 126 1.86 1.32 -20.32
N ILE A 127 1.24 0.12 -20.28
CA ILE A 127 1.69 -0.98 -19.41
C ILE A 127 3.17 -1.32 -19.64
N ALA A 128 3.60 -1.43 -20.92
CA ALA A 128 4.99 -1.73 -21.24
C ALA A 128 5.96 -0.64 -20.74
N GLN A 129 5.54 0.63 -20.78
CA GLN A 129 6.33 1.73 -20.23
C GLN A 129 6.46 1.63 -18.71
N MET A 130 5.37 1.34 -18.00
CA MET A 130 5.40 1.15 -16.52
C MET A 130 6.29 -0.02 -16.12
N VAL A 131 6.34 -1.11 -16.90
CA VAL A 131 7.29 -2.21 -16.70
C VAL A 131 8.74 -1.74 -16.83
N VAL A 132 9.04 -0.95 -17.86
CA VAL A 132 10.40 -0.39 -18.05
C VAL A 132 10.77 0.51 -16.88
N GLU A 133 9.90 1.44 -16.49
CA GLU A 133 10.10 2.32 -15.33
C GLU A 133 10.37 1.53 -14.05
N GLY A 134 9.53 0.54 -13.74
CA GLY A 134 9.72 -0.29 -12.56
C GLY A 134 11.06 -1.02 -12.55
N LYS A 135 11.50 -1.57 -13.70
CA LYS A 135 12.81 -2.21 -13.85
C LYS A 135 13.96 -1.21 -13.66
N GLU A 136 13.83 0.02 -14.14
CA GLU A 136 14.84 1.08 -13.91
C GLU A 136 14.91 1.50 -12.44
N TYR A 137 13.76 1.64 -11.77
CA TYR A 137 13.73 1.97 -10.35
C TYR A 137 14.37 0.84 -9.50
N LEU A 138 14.15 -0.43 -9.85
CA LEU A 138 14.79 -1.56 -9.18
C LEU A 138 16.31 -1.54 -9.31
N LYS A 139 16.86 -1.17 -10.47
CA LYS A 139 18.30 -0.97 -10.64
C LYS A 139 18.88 0.10 -9.71
N LYS A 140 18.04 1.06 -9.34
CA LYS A 140 18.37 2.11 -8.37
C LYS A 140 18.19 1.67 -6.91
N GLY A 141 17.72 0.46 -6.67
CA GLY A 141 17.68 -0.19 -5.36
C GLY A 141 16.44 0.12 -4.52
N ILE A 142 15.30 0.45 -5.12
CA ILE A 142 14.02 0.49 -4.40
C ILE A 142 13.66 -0.90 -3.87
N TYR A 143 12.78 -0.95 -2.86
CA TYR A 143 12.32 -2.22 -2.30
C TYR A 143 11.26 -2.91 -3.16
N GLY A 144 10.37 -2.15 -3.79
CA GLY A 144 9.27 -2.68 -4.58
C GLY A 144 8.46 -1.57 -5.26
N ILE A 145 7.28 -1.90 -5.74
CA ILE A 145 6.38 -0.99 -6.48
C ILE A 145 5.03 -0.89 -5.75
N ASP A 146 4.53 0.33 -5.59
CA ASP A 146 3.13 0.59 -5.26
C ASP A 146 2.34 0.81 -6.55
N LEU A 147 1.47 -0.15 -6.89
CA LEU A 147 0.72 -0.16 -8.14
C LEU A 147 -0.74 0.20 -7.90
N LEU A 148 -1.19 1.38 -8.35
CA LEU A 148 -2.59 1.79 -8.31
C LEU A 148 -3.44 1.02 -9.35
N GLY A 149 -3.40 -0.31 -9.27
CA GLY A 149 -3.89 -1.21 -10.31
C GLY A 149 -5.36 -1.04 -10.66
N TYR A 150 -6.24 -0.95 -9.65
CA TYR A 150 -7.68 -0.76 -9.89
C TYR A 150 -8.11 0.71 -10.02
N ARG A 151 -7.16 1.64 -10.09
CA ARG A 151 -7.37 3.04 -10.49
C ARG A 151 -6.76 3.38 -11.85
N TYR A 152 -6.34 2.33 -12.58
CA TYR A 152 -5.85 2.47 -13.94
C TYR A 152 -6.98 2.78 -14.93
N VAL A 153 -6.72 3.71 -15.85
CA VAL A 153 -7.70 4.13 -16.88
C VAL A 153 -7.97 3.06 -17.94
N GLY A 154 -7.09 2.08 -18.07
CA GLY A 154 -7.21 0.97 -19.02
C GLY A 154 -7.65 -0.35 -18.36
N ASP A 155 -7.17 -1.48 -18.90
CA ASP A 155 -7.46 -2.81 -18.35
C ASP A 155 -6.63 -3.08 -17.09
N ALA A 156 -7.28 -2.95 -15.92
CA ALA A 156 -6.66 -3.15 -14.62
C ALA A 156 -6.16 -4.59 -14.41
N VAL A 157 -6.88 -5.59 -14.91
CA VAL A 157 -6.50 -7.00 -14.77
C VAL A 157 -5.25 -7.29 -15.57
N GLN A 158 -5.19 -6.80 -16.82
CA GLN A 158 -4.01 -6.92 -17.67
C GLN A 158 -2.80 -6.19 -17.06
N LEU A 159 -2.99 -4.97 -16.56
CA LEU A 159 -1.93 -4.22 -15.88
C LEU A 159 -1.36 -5.00 -14.70
N ASN A 160 -2.22 -5.43 -13.78
CA ASN A 160 -1.81 -6.14 -12.56
C ASN A 160 -1.03 -7.41 -12.89
N ARG A 161 -1.50 -8.21 -13.85
CA ARG A 161 -0.80 -9.43 -14.31
C ARG A 161 0.56 -9.10 -14.91
N ASN A 162 0.64 -8.13 -15.81
CA ASN A 162 1.89 -7.80 -16.51
C ASN A 162 2.94 -7.24 -15.54
N ILE A 163 2.59 -6.26 -14.70
CA ILE A 163 3.54 -5.69 -13.75
C ILE A 163 4.04 -6.76 -12.78
N THR A 164 3.16 -7.55 -12.20
CA THR A 164 3.55 -8.57 -11.20
C THR A 164 4.32 -9.75 -11.80
N SER A 165 4.20 -10.02 -13.11
CA SER A 165 4.99 -11.06 -13.79
C SER A 165 6.35 -10.59 -14.26
N GLU A 166 6.50 -9.29 -14.58
CA GLU A 166 7.70 -8.72 -15.18
C GLU A 166 8.65 -8.06 -14.15
N ILE A 167 8.14 -7.72 -12.97
CA ILE A 167 8.88 -7.07 -11.88
C ILE A 167 9.31 -8.12 -10.87
N ASP A 168 10.60 -8.38 -10.77
CA ASP A 168 11.19 -9.32 -9.78
C ASP A 168 11.46 -8.64 -8.44
N ALA A 169 10.41 -8.09 -7.85
CA ALA A 169 10.42 -7.44 -6.54
C ALA A 169 9.01 -7.40 -5.95
N PRO A 170 8.84 -7.06 -4.67
CA PRO A 170 7.52 -6.87 -4.09
C PRO A 170 6.68 -5.85 -4.84
N VAL A 171 5.51 -6.27 -5.34
CA VAL A 171 4.50 -5.36 -5.91
C VAL A 171 3.31 -5.36 -4.96
N CYS A 172 2.84 -4.16 -4.60
CA CYS A 172 1.61 -3.95 -3.88
C CYS A 172 0.52 -3.51 -4.85
N ILE A 173 -0.56 -4.29 -4.98
CA ILE A 173 -1.73 -3.87 -5.76
C ILE A 173 -2.63 -3.02 -4.88
N ALA A 174 -2.73 -1.73 -5.21
CA ALA A 174 -3.48 -0.73 -4.48
C ALA A 174 -4.63 -0.14 -5.31
N GLY A 175 -5.42 0.70 -4.66
CA GLY A 175 -6.50 1.45 -5.28
C GLY A 175 -7.79 0.65 -5.45
N SER A 176 -8.79 0.93 -4.59
CA SER A 176 -10.16 0.42 -4.74
C SER A 176 -10.33 -1.11 -4.73
N VAL A 177 -9.53 -1.86 -3.96
CA VAL A 177 -9.79 -3.29 -3.73
C VAL A 177 -11.02 -3.42 -2.81
N ASN A 178 -12.20 -3.65 -3.42
CA ASN A 178 -13.50 -3.56 -2.76
C ASN A 178 -14.48 -4.68 -3.12
N SER A 179 -13.97 -5.85 -3.53
CA SER A 179 -14.82 -7.01 -3.83
C SER A 179 -14.05 -8.32 -3.79
N TYR A 180 -14.76 -9.43 -3.54
CA TYR A 180 -14.18 -10.77 -3.63
C TYR A 180 -13.67 -11.10 -5.04
N GLN A 181 -14.27 -10.52 -6.09
CA GLN A 181 -13.79 -10.67 -7.45
C GLN A 181 -12.38 -10.12 -7.61
N ARG A 182 -12.11 -8.88 -7.09
CA ARG A 182 -10.77 -8.28 -7.12
C ARG A 182 -9.76 -9.04 -6.27
N LEU A 183 -10.17 -9.59 -5.13
CA LEU A 183 -9.32 -10.48 -4.33
C LEU A 183 -8.91 -11.73 -5.10
N LYS A 184 -9.85 -12.34 -5.84
CA LYS A 184 -9.54 -13.49 -6.70
C LYS A 184 -8.57 -13.11 -7.82
N GLU A 185 -8.79 -11.98 -8.49
CA GLU A 185 -7.88 -11.47 -9.53
C GLU A 185 -6.47 -11.23 -8.99
N ILE A 186 -6.34 -10.67 -7.78
CA ILE A 186 -5.06 -10.46 -7.11
C ILE A 186 -4.38 -11.81 -6.79
N ALA A 187 -5.13 -12.79 -6.31
CA ALA A 187 -4.60 -14.12 -5.99
C ALA A 187 -4.04 -14.86 -7.22
N GLU A 188 -4.49 -14.50 -8.43
CA GLU A 188 -4.00 -15.03 -9.72
C GLU A 188 -2.72 -14.32 -10.21
N THR A 189 -2.17 -13.35 -9.43
CA THR A 189 -0.96 -12.60 -9.77
C THR A 189 0.22 -13.00 -8.90
N ASN A 190 1.40 -12.46 -9.20
CA ASN A 190 2.59 -12.57 -8.36
C ASN A 190 2.73 -11.40 -7.37
N ALA A 191 1.65 -10.67 -7.08
CA ALA A 191 1.67 -9.59 -6.12
C ALA A 191 2.15 -10.08 -4.74
N ARG A 192 2.95 -9.25 -4.08
CA ARG A 192 3.39 -9.53 -2.70
C ARG A 192 2.41 -8.98 -1.68
N PHE A 193 1.79 -7.85 -1.99
CA PHE A 193 0.85 -7.13 -1.13
C PHE A 193 -0.36 -6.62 -1.90
N PHE A 194 -1.41 -6.33 -1.15
CA PHE A 194 -2.54 -5.53 -1.63
C PHE A 194 -3.10 -4.68 -0.49
N THR A 195 -3.67 -3.52 -0.80
CA THR A 195 -4.23 -2.61 0.20
C THR A 195 -5.75 -2.62 0.21
N ILE A 196 -6.34 -2.56 1.40
CA ILE A 196 -7.76 -2.25 1.59
C ILE A 196 -7.89 -1.18 2.68
N GLY A 197 -8.59 -0.08 2.35
CA GLY A 197 -8.97 0.98 3.29
C GLY A 197 -10.49 1.17 3.31
N SER A 198 -11.01 2.09 2.51
CA SER A 198 -12.44 2.50 2.51
C SER A 198 -13.43 1.34 2.50
N ALA A 199 -13.12 0.24 1.80
CA ALA A 199 -14.02 -0.92 1.72
C ALA A 199 -14.32 -1.56 3.08
N PHE A 200 -13.41 -1.48 4.07
CA PHE A 200 -13.70 -1.92 5.43
C PHE A 200 -14.66 -0.98 6.16
N PHE A 201 -14.52 0.32 5.94
CA PHE A 201 -15.42 1.33 6.52
C PHE A 201 -16.79 1.36 5.82
N ASP A 202 -16.84 0.97 4.54
CA ASP A 202 -18.09 0.79 3.78
C ASP A 202 -18.76 -0.58 4.07
N HIS A 203 -18.21 -1.38 4.98
CA HIS A 203 -18.73 -2.69 5.37
C HIS A 203 -18.91 -3.69 4.21
N VAL A 204 -18.04 -3.62 3.18
CA VAL A 204 -18.12 -4.44 1.96
C VAL A 204 -17.97 -5.94 2.25
N PHE A 205 -17.16 -6.31 3.25
CA PHE A 205 -16.86 -7.71 3.56
C PHE A 205 -17.57 -8.22 4.82
N GLY A 206 -18.40 -7.39 5.49
CA GLY A 206 -19.14 -7.73 6.70
C GLY A 206 -19.47 -6.51 7.55
N ASN A 207 -20.03 -6.70 8.73
CA ASN A 207 -20.51 -5.60 9.57
C ASN A 207 -19.45 -5.07 10.56
N ASP A 208 -18.54 -5.91 11.03
CA ASP A 208 -17.49 -5.57 11.98
C ASP A 208 -16.14 -5.51 11.26
N ILE A 209 -15.32 -4.48 11.52
CA ILE A 209 -14.06 -4.27 10.79
C ILE A 209 -13.07 -5.40 11.08
N ALA A 210 -12.95 -5.84 12.33
CA ALA A 210 -12.01 -6.91 12.68
C ALA A 210 -12.42 -8.24 12.02
N GLU A 211 -13.73 -8.57 12.02
CA GLU A 211 -14.24 -9.74 11.30
C GLU A 211 -14.01 -9.65 9.79
N GLN A 212 -14.19 -8.48 9.18
CA GLN A 212 -13.93 -8.26 7.75
C GLN A 212 -12.47 -8.52 7.40
N ILE A 213 -11.53 -7.99 8.21
CA ILE A 213 -10.09 -8.20 8.02
C ILE A 213 -9.77 -9.70 8.05
N ASP A 214 -10.23 -10.44 9.06
CA ASP A 214 -9.96 -11.87 9.19
C ASP A 214 -10.64 -12.69 8.08
N LYS A 215 -11.83 -12.30 7.63
CA LYS A 215 -12.50 -12.90 6.46
C LYS A 215 -11.68 -12.72 5.18
N VAL A 216 -11.18 -11.52 4.93
CA VAL A 216 -10.35 -11.25 3.73
C VAL A 216 -9.05 -12.05 3.78
N VAL A 217 -8.34 -12.04 4.91
CA VAL A 217 -7.10 -12.82 5.06
C VAL A 217 -7.37 -14.31 4.85
N THR A 218 -8.39 -14.85 5.51
CA THR A 218 -8.76 -16.27 5.38
C THR A 218 -9.19 -16.63 3.96
N TYR A 219 -9.93 -15.74 3.28
CA TYR A 219 -10.32 -15.95 1.87
C TYR A 219 -9.08 -16.05 0.97
N MET A 220 -8.10 -15.14 1.12
CA MET A 220 -6.85 -15.17 0.36
C MET A 220 -6.01 -16.43 0.67
N GLU A 221 -5.98 -16.87 1.90
CA GLU A 221 -5.32 -18.11 2.31
C GLU A 221 -5.95 -19.35 1.63
N ASN A 222 -7.24 -19.35 1.39
CA ASN A 222 -7.98 -20.51 0.85
C ASN A 222 -8.02 -20.55 -0.68
N LEU A 223 -7.87 -19.39 -1.39
CA LEU A 223 -7.95 -19.36 -2.85
C LEU A 223 -6.88 -20.18 -3.57
N ASN A 224 -5.77 -20.46 -2.90
CA ASN A 224 -4.61 -21.13 -3.47
C ASN A 224 -4.24 -22.44 -2.71
N ALA A 225 -5.19 -22.98 -1.94
CA ALA A 225 -5.02 -24.26 -1.23
C ALA A 225 -5.25 -25.47 -2.12
#